data_265841d754c42f3aab1a002b932d3402
#
_entry.id   265841d754c42f3aab1a002b932d3402
#
_cell.length_a   1.000
_cell.length_b   1.000
_cell.length_c   1.000
_cell.angle_alpha   90.00
_cell.angle_beta   90.00
_cell.angle_gamma   90.00
#
_symmetry.space_group_name_H-M   'P 1'
#
loop_
_entity.id
_entity.type
_entity.pdbx_description
1 polymer ?
#
loop_
_entity_poly.entity_id
_entity_poly.type
_entity_poly.pdbx_seq_one_letter_code
_entity_poly.pdbx_strand_id
1 'polypeptide(L)'
;YGVDVFVVDSLLKCGIADDDYSGQKAFVEALCDFKNQFGVTIFLVTHSRKGDNEFQRTGKMDVRGAGAISDLCDTLLTIFRNKKKEAEKSRAQAMHEDMPPDLKNAPDAILYCDKQRNGSWELQATLWWHDGANQYTQNELQEAEIYSQMRVVGQ
;
A
#
# COMPACT_ATOMS: atom_id res chain seq x y z
N TYR A 1 -3.32 23.22 14.29
CA TYR A 1 -4.31 22.41 13.59
C TYR A 1 -4.37 20.96 14.12
N GLY A 2 -3.52 20.49 15.05
CA GLY A 2 -3.61 19.16 15.67
C GLY A 2 -3.62 18.01 14.64
N VAL A 3 -2.74 18.04 13.65
CA VAL A 3 -2.62 16.97 12.65
C VAL A 3 -1.65 15.92 13.15
N ASP A 4 -2.13 14.69 13.34
CA ASP A 4 -1.34 13.58 13.88
C ASP A 4 -0.85 12.61 12.78
N VAL A 5 -1.44 12.67 11.58
CA VAL A 5 -1.13 11.77 10.47
C VAL A 5 -0.90 12.56 9.19
N PHE A 6 0.23 12.29 8.52
CA PHE A 6 0.58 12.86 7.23
C PHE A 6 0.70 11.75 6.19
N VAL A 7 0.21 12.02 4.98
CA VAL A 7 0.36 11.12 3.84
C VAL A 7 1.10 11.84 2.72
N VAL A 8 2.23 11.31 2.30
CA VAL A 8 3.03 11.78 1.18
C VAL A 8 2.85 10.80 0.02
N ASP A 9 2.00 11.14 -0.94
CA ASP A 9 1.72 10.32 -2.13
C ASP A 9 2.14 11.08 -3.39
N SER A 10 3.28 10.77 -3.88
CA SER A 10 4.30 9.77 -3.58
C SER A 10 5.70 10.39 -3.57
N LEU A 11 6.71 9.63 -3.17
CA LEU A 11 8.11 10.06 -3.21
C LEU A 11 8.53 10.64 -4.58
N LEU A 12 8.03 10.05 -5.68
CA LEU A 12 8.29 10.53 -7.05
C LEU A 12 7.82 11.98 -7.32
N LYS A 13 6.84 12.46 -6.55
CA LYS A 13 6.32 13.84 -6.68
C LYS A 13 7.03 14.84 -5.78
N CYS A 14 7.98 14.40 -4.97
CA CYS A 14 8.72 15.26 -4.06
C CYS A 14 9.88 16.02 -4.74
N GLY A 15 10.01 15.94 -6.07
CA GLY A 15 11.03 16.69 -6.82
C GLY A 15 12.43 16.09 -6.75
N ILE A 16 12.55 14.84 -6.32
CA ILE A 16 13.82 14.12 -6.21
C ILE A 16 13.90 13.12 -7.36
N ALA A 17 15.02 13.13 -8.10
CA ALA A 17 15.19 12.22 -9.24
C ALA A 17 15.24 10.74 -8.80
N ASP A 18 14.78 9.84 -9.67
CA ASP A 18 14.71 8.39 -9.41
C ASP A 18 16.07 7.76 -9.11
N ASP A 19 17.15 8.34 -9.63
CA ASP A 19 18.54 7.91 -9.49
C ASP A 19 19.32 8.72 -8.43
N ASP A 20 18.72 9.76 -7.85
CA ASP A 20 19.31 10.51 -6.74
C ASP A 20 19.06 9.82 -5.40
N TYR A 21 19.77 8.73 -5.15
CA TYR A 21 19.65 7.96 -3.90
C TYR A 21 20.05 8.76 -2.66
N SER A 22 20.96 9.72 -2.81
CA SER A 22 21.39 10.57 -1.70
C SER A 22 20.30 11.56 -1.30
N GLY A 23 19.66 12.21 -2.28
CA GLY A 23 18.53 13.11 -2.06
C GLY A 23 17.33 12.37 -1.47
N GLN A 24 17.03 11.18 -1.97
CA GLN A 24 15.95 10.35 -1.42
C GLN A 24 16.21 9.96 0.03
N LYS A 25 17.46 9.56 0.36
CA LYS A 25 17.84 9.25 1.72
C LYS A 25 17.70 10.46 2.64
N ALA A 26 18.24 11.61 2.25
CA ALA A 26 18.15 12.85 3.03
C ALA A 26 16.70 13.30 3.26
N PHE A 27 15.83 13.13 2.27
CA PHE A 27 14.40 13.42 2.39
C PHE A 27 13.72 12.51 3.43
N VAL A 28 13.99 11.19 3.38
CA VAL A 28 13.41 10.25 4.35
C VAL A 28 13.96 10.50 5.75
N GLU A 29 15.24 10.84 5.90
CA GLU A 29 15.82 11.25 7.18
C GLU A 29 15.09 12.49 7.74
N ALA A 30 14.85 13.50 6.92
CA ALA A 30 14.10 14.68 7.32
C ALA A 30 12.65 14.36 7.76
N LEU A 31 11.97 13.41 7.08
CA LEU A 31 10.66 12.93 7.51
C LEU A 31 10.73 12.20 8.86
N CYS A 32 11.77 11.40 9.09
CA CYS A 32 11.97 10.72 10.37
C CYS A 32 12.22 11.74 11.51
N ASP A 33 13.02 12.77 11.25
CA ASP A 33 13.27 13.84 12.23
C ASP A 33 11.99 14.61 12.55
N PHE A 34 11.24 14.99 11.53
CA PHE A 34 9.93 15.64 11.69
C PHE A 34 8.97 14.78 12.52
N LYS A 35 8.84 13.49 12.17
CA LYS A 35 8.02 12.54 12.92
C LYS A 35 8.39 12.51 14.40
N ASN A 36 9.70 12.42 14.68
CA ASN A 36 10.20 12.34 16.06
C ASN A 36 9.99 13.66 16.82
N GLN A 37 10.24 14.79 16.16
CA GLN A 37 10.10 16.12 16.79
C GLN A 37 8.65 16.43 17.16
N PHE A 38 7.69 16.04 16.33
CA PHE A 38 6.29 16.40 16.51
C PHE A 38 5.40 15.26 17.03
N GLY A 39 5.93 14.05 17.18
CA GLY A 39 5.19 12.89 17.68
C GLY A 39 4.07 12.44 16.73
N VAL A 40 4.27 12.59 15.41
CA VAL A 40 3.26 12.31 14.39
C VAL A 40 3.55 11.02 13.62
N THR A 41 2.56 10.53 12.89
CA THR A 41 2.70 9.40 11.97
C THR A 41 2.82 9.89 10.53
N ILE A 42 3.77 9.36 9.76
CA ILE A 42 3.93 9.68 8.34
C ILE A 42 3.82 8.41 7.50
N PHE A 43 2.92 8.42 6.53
CA PHE A 43 2.85 7.43 5.46
C PHE A 43 3.52 7.98 4.21
N LEU A 44 4.65 7.39 3.83
CA LEU A 44 5.32 7.70 2.57
C LEU A 44 4.99 6.61 1.55
N VAL A 45 4.30 6.99 0.49
CA VAL A 45 3.98 6.09 -0.63
C VAL A 45 5.15 6.05 -1.60
N THR A 46 5.61 4.84 -1.89
CA THR A 46 6.63 4.59 -2.91
C THR A 46 6.12 3.56 -3.92
N HIS A 47 6.68 3.59 -5.12
CA HIS A 47 6.39 2.56 -6.12
C HIS A 47 7.49 1.50 -6.09
N SER A 48 7.11 0.24 -6.26
CA SER A 48 8.08 -0.82 -6.50
C SER A 48 8.73 -0.66 -7.87
N ARG A 49 9.96 -1.15 -8.03
CA ARG A 49 10.56 -1.33 -9.35
C ARG A 49 9.67 -2.28 -10.15
N LYS A 50 9.58 -2.05 -11.47
CA LYS A 50 8.93 -3.02 -12.35
C LYS A 50 9.75 -4.30 -12.28
N GLY A 51 9.17 -5.38 -11.73
CA GLY A 51 9.72 -6.72 -11.85
C GLY A 51 9.60 -7.22 -13.29
N ASP A 52 10.31 -8.28 -13.61
CA ASP A 52 10.26 -8.94 -14.93
C ASP A 52 8.87 -9.50 -15.24
N ASN A 53 8.03 -9.65 -14.22
CA ASN A 53 6.69 -10.19 -14.33
C ASN A 53 5.72 -9.43 -13.41
N GLU A 54 4.67 -8.83 -14.00
CA GLU A 54 3.61 -8.12 -13.27
C GLU A 54 2.78 -9.00 -12.32
N PHE A 55 2.88 -10.32 -12.49
CA PHE A 55 2.17 -11.31 -11.67
C PHE A 55 2.99 -11.80 -10.49
N GLN A 56 4.22 -11.33 -10.32
CA GLN A 56 5.08 -11.68 -9.19
C GLN A 56 5.07 -10.58 -8.13
N ARG A 57 5.08 -11.03 -6.88
CA ARG A 57 5.23 -10.15 -5.73
C ARG A 57 6.57 -9.43 -5.80
N THR A 58 6.55 -8.12 -5.60
CA THR A 58 7.72 -7.34 -5.26
C THR A 58 7.91 -7.34 -3.74
N GLY A 59 9.13 -7.49 -3.27
CA GLY A 59 9.46 -7.51 -1.85
C GLY A 59 10.22 -6.27 -1.39
N LYS A 60 10.74 -6.33 -0.16
CA LYS A 60 11.52 -5.25 0.49
C LYS A 60 12.65 -4.70 -0.41
N MET A 61 13.26 -5.57 -1.22
CA MET A 61 14.39 -5.20 -2.10
C MET A 61 13.96 -4.47 -3.38
N ASP A 62 12.68 -4.49 -3.69
CA ASP A 62 12.15 -3.92 -4.92
C ASP A 62 11.57 -2.50 -4.73
N VAL A 63 11.69 -1.95 -3.53
CA VAL A 63 11.29 -0.57 -3.26
C VAL A 63 12.17 0.38 -4.09
N ARG A 64 11.54 1.23 -4.93
CA ARG A 64 12.26 2.29 -5.62
C ARG A 64 12.85 3.25 -4.61
N GLY A 65 14.14 3.57 -4.79
CA GLY A 65 14.84 4.49 -3.91
C GLY A 65 15.80 3.85 -2.93
N ALA A 66 16.10 2.56 -3.10
CA ALA A 66 17.14 1.85 -2.41
C ALA A 66 16.83 1.33 -1.00
N GLY A 67 17.70 0.42 -0.56
CA GLY A 67 17.72 -0.13 0.79
C GLY A 67 17.68 0.94 1.90
N ALA A 68 18.24 2.13 1.65
CA ALA A 68 18.21 3.23 2.60
C ALA A 68 16.79 3.61 3.05
N ILE A 69 15.80 3.66 2.15
CA ILE A 69 14.41 3.99 2.52
C ILE A 69 13.82 2.88 3.39
N SER A 70 13.98 1.63 2.95
CA SER A 70 13.49 0.48 3.71
C SER A 70 14.22 0.32 5.06
N ASP A 71 15.46 0.78 5.18
CA ASP A 71 16.22 0.73 6.42
C ASP A 71 15.80 1.82 7.41
N LEU A 72 15.46 3.01 6.93
CA LEU A 72 15.07 4.15 7.76
C LEU A 72 13.62 4.05 8.28
N CYS A 73 12.69 3.47 7.52
CA CYS A 73 11.30 3.36 7.95
C CYS A 73 11.13 2.43 9.18
N ASP A 74 10.15 2.71 10.02
CA ASP A 74 9.79 1.86 11.16
C ASP A 74 8.96 0.66 10.72
N THR A 75 8.06 0.86 9.77
CA THR A 75 7.20 -0.18 9.23
C THR A 75 7.23 -0.11 7.70
N LEU A 76 7.35 -1.25 7.05
CA LEU A 76 7.26 -1.39 5.60
C LEU A 76 6.05 -2.25 5.26
N LEU A 77 5.08 -1.65 4.59
CA LEU A 77 3.90 -2.33 4.09
C LEU A 77 3.95 -2.40 2.56
N THR A 78 3.73 -3.59 2.01
CA THR A 78 3.65 -3.81 0.56
C THR A 78 2.28 -4.33 0.20
N ILE A 79 1.61 -3.68 -0.75
CA ILE A 79 0.32 -4.15 -1.29
C ILE A 79 0.58 -4.78 -2.65
N PHE A 80 0.24 -6.05 -2.77
CA PHE A 80 0.29 -6.79 -4.02
C PHE A 80 -1.14 -7.01 -4.53
N ARG A 81 -1.48 -6.41 -5.68
CA ARG A 81 -2.78 -6.59 -6.35
C ARG A 81 -2.76 -7.86 -7.19
N ASN A 82 -3.85 -8.62 -7.15
CA ASN A 82 -4.00 -9.83 -7.95
C ASN A 82 -4.40 -9.48 -9.40
N LYS A 83 -3.45 -9.01 -10.18
CA LYS A 83 -3.66 -8.62 -11.58
C LYS A 83 -4.17 -9.77 -12.45
N LYS A 84 -3.81 -11.03 -12.11
CA LYS A 84 -4.32 -12.20 -12.82
C LYS A 84 -5.84 -12.32 -12.64
N LYS A 85 -6.33 -12.15 -11.41
CA LYS A 85 -7.77 -12.13 -11.12
C LYS A 85 -8.46 -10.96 -11.82
N GLU A 86 -7.87 -9.77 -11.79
CA GLU A 86 -8.42 -8.57 -12.47
C GLU A 86 -8.55 -8.78 -13.98
N ALA A 87 -7.52 -9.30 -14.62
CA ALA A 87 -7.53 -9.59 -16.05
C ALA A 87 -8.59 -10.64 -16.40
N GLU A 88 -8.69 -11.70 -15.61
CA GLU A 88 -9.69 -12.74 -15.82
C GLU A 88 -11.12 -12.25 -15.56
N LYS A 89 -11.34 -11.43 -14.53
CA LYS A 89 -12.63 -10.76 -14.28
C LYS A 89 -13.07 -9.95 -15.50
N SER A 90 -12.16 -9.17 -16.07
CA SER A 90 -12.43 -8.37 -17.26
C SER A 90 -12.73 -9.23 -18.49
N ARG A 91 -11.98 -10.32 -18.68
CA ARG A 91 -12.20 -11.28 -19.77
C ARG A 91 -13.57 -11.95 -19.67
N ALA A 92 -13.87 -12.50 -18.49
CA ALA A 92 -15.12 -13.20 -18.23
C ALA A 92 -16.34 -12.28 -18.45
N GLN A 93 -16.26 -11.03 -17.99
CA GLN A 93 -17.30 -10.03 -18.22
C GLN A 93 -17.50 -9.73 -19.73
N ALA A 94 -16.42 -9.57 -20.48
CA ALA A 94 -16.49 -9.30 -21.93
C ALA A 94 -17.04 -10.47 -22.72
N MET A 95 -16.77 -11.70 -22.29
CA MET A 95 -17.23 -12.94 -22.97
C MET A 95 -18.58 -13.44 -22.45
N HIS A 96 -19.13 -12.84 -21.41
CA HIS A 96 -20.33 -13.33 -20.70
C HIS A 96 -20.15 -14.76 -20.17
N GLU A 97 -18.93 -15.06 -19.68
CA GLU A 97 -18.53 -16.33 -19.12
C GLU A 97 -18.36 -16.22 -17.60
N ASP A 98 -18.39 -17.36 -16.92
CA ASP A 98 -18.03 -17.42 -15.50
C ASP A 98 -16.51 -17.44 -15.32
N MET A 99 -16.04 -16.81 -14.25
CA MET A 99 -14.64 -16.93 -13.85
C MET A 99 -14.30 -18.34 -13.34
N PRO A 100 -13.08 -18.84 -13.59
CA PRO A 100 -12.60 -20.07 -12.95
C PRO A 100 -12.73 -19.97 -11.42
N PRO A 101 -13.25 -21.03 -10.76
CA PRO A 101 -13.52 -21.00 -9.31
C PRO A 101 -12.32 -20.64 -8.43
N ASP A 102 -11.12 -21.07 -8.81
CA ASP A 102 -9.87 -20.79 -8.12
C ASP A 102 -9.52 -19.30 -8.12
N LEU A 103 -9.77 -18.62 -9.23
CA LEU A 103 -9.56 -17.18 -9.35
C LEU A 103 -10.71 -16.37 -8.74
N LYS A 104 -11.95 -16.86 -8.89
CA LYS A 104 -13.12 -16.19 -8.31
C LYS A 104 -12.98 -16.06 -6.80
N ASN A 105 -12.57 -17.13 -6.13
CA ASN A 105 -12.42 -17.17 -4.66
C ASN A 105 -11.08 -16.63 -4.15
N ALA A 106 -10.13 -16.33 -5.04
CA ALA A 106 -8.84 -15.75 -4.65
C ALA A 106 -9.00 -14.31 -4.13
N PRO A 107 -8.15 -13.86 -3.19
CA PRO A 107 -8.16 -12.47 -2.75
C PRO A 107 -7.81 -11.51 -3.90
N ASP A 108 -8.34 -10.28 -3.83
CA ASP A 108 -8.07 -9.22 -4.81
C ASP A 108 -6.73 -8.55 -4.58
N ALA A 109 -6.29 -8.51 -3.32
CA ALA A 109 -4.97 -8.02 -2.94
C ALA A 109 -4.43 -8.76 -1.71
N ILE A 110 -3.13 -8.64 -1.50
CA ILE A 110 -2.47 -9.13 -0.29
C ILE A 110 -1.64 -7.97 0.26
N LEU A 111 -1.85 -7.63 1.52
CA LEU A 111 -1.05 -6.71 2.29
C LEU A 111 0.03 -7.49 3.02
N TYR A 112 1.28 -7.16 2.78
CA TYR A 112 2.43 -7.72 3.49
C TYR A 112 3.00 -6.68 4.44
N CYS A 113 3.36 -7.09 5.65
CA CYS A 113 4.23 -6.35 6.52
C CYS A 113 5.65 -6.92 6.36
N ASP A 114 6.48 -6.26 5.56
CA ASP A 114 7.83 -6.71 5.23
C ASP A 114 8.87 -6.24 6.24
N LYS A 115 8.48 -5.31 7.12
CA LYS A 115 9.28 -4.83 8.26
C LYS A 115 8.38 -4.23 9.33
N GLN A 116 8.68 -4.54 10.58
CA GLN A 116 8.06 -3.91 11.75
C GLN A 116 9.10 -3.74 12.85
N ARG A 117 9.53 -2.48 13.10
CA ARG A 117 10.57 -2.20 14.10
C ARG A 117 10.03 -2.26 15.53
N ASN A 118 8.78 -1.85 15.72
CA ASN A 118 8.18 -1.67 17.04
C ASN A 118 7.25 -2.83 17.44
N GLY A 119 7.31 -3.95 16.73
CA GLY A 119 6.50 -5.12 17.00
C GLY A 119 7.06 -6.37 16.34
N SER A 120 6.41 -7.50 16.58
CA SER A 120 6.80 -8.81 16.03
C SER A 120 5.94 -9.27 14.85
N TRP A 121 4.97 -8.45 14.41
CA TRP A 121 4.07 -8.83 13.34
C TRP A 121 4.69 -8.52 11.96
N GLU A 122 5.28 -9.52 11.34
CA GLU A 122 5.77 -9.49 9.96
C GLU A 122 5.04 -10.58 9.17
N LEU A 123 3.75 -10.39 8.95
CA LEU A 123 2.84 -11.35 8.34
C LEU A 123 2.17 -10.74 7.10
N GLN A 124 1.18 -11.46 6.60
CA GLN A 124 0.35 -11.00 5.48
C GLN A 124 -1.14 -11.06 5.85
N ALA A 125 -1.91 -10.17 5.22
CA ALA A 125 -3.37 -10.17 5.26
C ALA A 125 -3.91 -10.25 3.84
N THR A 126 -4.87 -11.14 3.61
CA THR A 126 -5.62 -11.22 2.35
C THR A 126 -6.75 -10.22 2.36
N LEU A 127 -7.01 -9.59 1.22
CA LEU A 127 -7.95 -8.50 1.09
C LEU A 127 -8.87 -8.73 -0.11
N TRP A 128 -10.16 -8.47 0.07
CA TRP A 128 -11.19 -8.52 -0.97
C TRP A 128 -11.73 -7.13 -1.23
N TRP A 129 -11.84 -6.77 -2.51
CA TRP A 129 -12.32 -5.46 -2.92
C TRP A 129 -13.84 -5.41 -2.94
N HIS A 130 -14.41 -4.48 -2.21
CA HIS A 130 -15.85 -4.20 -2.18
C HIS A 130 -16.17 -3.01 -3.10
N ASP A 131 -16.65 -3.29 -4.30
CA ASP A 131 -16.89 -2.28 -5.34
C ASP A 131 -17.86 -1.16 -4.88
N GLY A 132 -18.92 -1.52 -4.16
CA GLY A 132 -19.94 -0.55 -3.73
C GLY A 132 -19.46 0.46 -2.68
N ALA A 133 -18.43 0.13 -1.91
CA ALA A 133 -17.92 0.99 -0.85
C ALA A 133 -16.50 1.50 -1.12
N ASN A 134 -15.86 1.08 -2.22
CA ASN A 134 -14.46 1.37 -2.52
C ASN A 134 -13.53 1.03 -1.35
N GLN A 135 -13.73 -0.13 -0.75
CA GLN A 135 -12.98 -0.59 0.41
C GLN A 135 -12.39 -1.98 0.18
N TYR A 136 -11.30 -2.27 0.88
CA TYR A 136 -10.84 -3.63 1.08
C TYR A 136 -11.42 -4.19 2.37
N THR A 137 -11.92 -5.43 2.32
CA THR A 137 -12.43 -6.20 3.46
C THR A 137 -11.52 -7.38 3.74
N GLN A 138 -11.59 -7.94 4.95
CA GLN A 138 -10.73 -9.07 5.36
C GLN A 138 -11.20 -10.42 4.82
N ASN A 139 -12.43 -10.50 4.35
CA ASN A 139 -12.98 -11.67 3.66
C ASN A 139 -14.08 -11.23 2.67
N GLU A 140 -14.43 -12.11 1.74
CA GLU A 140 -15.38 -11.84 0.66
C GLU A 140 -16.81 -11.52 1.16
N LEU A 141 -17.18 -12.06 2.31
CA LEU A 141 -18.54 -11.94 2.87
C LEU A 141 -18.67 -10.80 3.87
N GLN A 142 -17.59 -10.13 4.21
CA GLN A 142 -17.61 -9.02 5.15
C GLN A 142 -18.33 -7.82 4.52
N GLU A 143 -19.34 -7.32 5.22
CA GLU A 143 -19.96 -6.05 4.86
C GLU A 143 -18.93 -4.92 4.93
N ALA A 144 -19.04 -3.96 4.00
CA ALA A 144 -18.21 -2.78 4.01
C ALA A 144 -18.52 -1.95 5.27
N GLU A 145 -17.47 -1.48 5.93
CA GLU A 145 -17.65 -0.58 7.05
C GLU A 145 -18.23 0.76 6.59
N ILE A 146 -19.28 1.19 7.24
CA ILE A 146 -19.87 2.50 7.00
C ILE A 146 -19.00 3.52 7.75
N TYR A 147 -18.10 4.19 7.05
CA TYR A 147 -17.42 5.39 7.59
C TYR A 147 -18.38 6.58 7.62
N SER A 148 -19.63 6.34 8.06
CA SER A 148 -20.57 7.40 8.23
C SER A 148 -20.30 8.08 9.57
N GLN A 149 -20.04 9.29 9.46
CA GLN A 149 -20.02 10.40 10.41
C GLN A 149 -18.63 11.05 10.49
N MET A 150 -18.13 11.55 9.36
CA MET A 150 -17.45 12.82 9.47
C MET A 150 -18.44 13.80 10.12
N ARG A 151 -18.37 13.99 11.41
CA ARG A 151 -18.91 15.21 12.03
C ARG A 151 -18.12 16.34 11.39
N VAL A 152 -18.75 17.08 10.51
CA VAL A 152 -18.25 18.38 10.10
C VAL A 152 -18.29 19.22 11.37
N VAL A 153 -17.18 19.25 12.11
CA VAL A 153 -16.97 20.17 13.21
C VAL A 153 -16.68 21.50 12.57
N GLY A 154 -17.67 22.38 12.49
CA GLY A 154 -17.44 23.74 12.03
C GLY A 154 -18.62 24.36 11.30
N GLN A 155 -19.62 24.78 12.01
CA GLN A 155 -20.32 26.05 11.80
C GLN A 155 -20.36 26.78 13.12
#